data_500ea93c5dc34946b36107a43aa76394
#
_entry.id   500ea93c5dc34946b36107a43aa76394
#
_cell.length_a   1.000
_cell.length_b   1.000
_cell.length_c   1.000
_cell.angle_alpha   90.00
_cell.angle_beta   90.00
_cell.angle_gamma   90.00
#
_symmetry.space_group_name_H-M   'P 1'
#
loop_
_entity.id
_entity.type
_entity.pdbx_description
1 polymer ?
#
loop_
_entity_poly.entity_id
_entity_poly.type
_entity_poly.pdbx_seq_one_letter_code
_entity_poly.pdbx_strand_id
1 'polypeptide(L)'
;MVSCKQAKSEKTAEANTQPKVEKRIKLVRNDQEKKVDVFIDGNLFTSYIYPTNIKKPVLYPLITPKGTKITRKYPLEPSVGERVDHPHHVGVWFNYGDVNGLDFWNNSDSIKVEKRGSYGTILHKEILGMEDGNEEGRLSVAMDWVSKEGNVLLKENTTFIFRGNQDEYSIDRITNLSATNE
;
A
#
# COMPACT_ATOMS: atom_id res chain seq x y z
N MET A 1 -26.85 -73.20 10.71
CA MET A 1 -27.04 -71.78 11.00
C MET A 1 -25.83 -71.02 10.45
N VAL A 2 -26.00 -70.43 9.30
CA VAL A 2 -24.92 -69.70 8.63
C VAL A 2 -25.25 -68.15 8.74
N SER A 3 -24.38 -67.42 9.46
CA SER A 3 -24.55 -66.02 9.71
C SER A 3 -23.85 -65.19 8.60
N CYS A 4 -24.63 -64.46 7.78
CA CYS A 4 -24.11 -63.50 6.80
C CYS A 4 -23.72 -62.19 7.49
N LYS A 5 -22.44 -61.84 7.48
CA LYS A 5 -21.96 -60.46 7.79
C LYS A 5 -22.07 -59.60 6.56
N GLN A 6 -22.90 -58.57 6.64
CA GLN A 6 -22.95 -57.48 5.65
C GLN A 6 -21.74 -56.56 5.84
N ALA A 7 -20.93 -56.38 4.78
CA ALA A 7 -19.88 -55.36 4.69
C ALA A 7 -20.51 -54.01 4.36
N LYS A 8 -20.32 -53.00 5.23
CA LYS A 8 -20.61 -51.62 4.96
C LYS A 8 -19.54 -51.02 4.03
N SER A 9 -19.96 -50.61 2.84
CA SER A 9 -19.14 -49.82 1.92
C SER A 9 -19.08 -48.39 2.42
N GLU A 10 -17.91 -47.93 2.90
CA GLU A 10 -17.62 -46.55 3.14
C GLU A 10 -17.32 -45.85 1.81
N LYS A 11 -18.23 -45.00 1.34
CA LYS A 11 -17.99 -44.08 0.25
C LYS A 11 -17.08 -42.96 0.76
N THR A 12 -15.82 -42.99 0.38
CA THR A 12 -14.88 -41.91 0.51
C THR A 12 -15.36 -40.75 -0.42
N ALA A 13 -15.75 -39.62 0.16
CA ALA A 13 -16.06 -38.41 -0.59
C ALA A 13 -14.73 -37.81 -1.07
N GLU A 14 -14.44 -37.92 -2.36
CA GLU A 14 -13.35 -37.19 -3.01
C GLU A 14 -13.71 -35.70 -2.97
N ALA A 15 -12.94 -34.93 -2.23
CA ALA A 15 -13.02 -33.48 -2.24
C ALA A 15 -12.60 -32.97 -3.63
N ASN A 16 -13.56 -32.50 -4.39
CA ASN A 16 -13.36 -31.89 -5.70
C ASN A 16 -12.67 -30.51 -5.51
N THR A 17 -11.35 -30.51 -5.36
CA THR A 17 -10.50 -29.32 -5.36
C THR A 17 -10.33 -28.86 -6.82
N GLN A 18 -11.24 -28.02 -7.29
CA GLN A 18 -11.01 -27.28 -8.54
C GLN A 18 -9.72 -26.45 -8.37
N PRO A 19 -8.81 -26.41 -9.36
CA PRO A 19 -7.62 -25.60 -9.29
C PRO A 19 -8.05 -24.13 -9.14
N LYS A 20 -7.62 -23.47 -8.06
CA LYS A 20 -7.86 -22.04 -7.81
C LYS A 20 -7.14 -21.26 -8.91
N VAL A 21 -7.88 -20.76 -9.89
CA VAL A 21 -7.30 -19.93 -10.96
C VAL A 21 -6.63 -18.73 -10.31
N GLU A 22 -5.33 -18.66 -10.47
CA GLU A 22 -4.52 -17.61 -9.88
C GLU A 22 -4.83 -16.27 -10.56
N LYS A 23 -5.13 -15.23 -9.75
CA LYS A 23 -5.42 -13.90 -10.29
C LYS A 23 -4.15 -13.25 -10.80
N ARG A 24 -4.25 -12.50 -11.90
CA ARG A 24 -3.11 -11.79 -12.52
C ARG A 24 -2.57 -10.69 -11.62
N ILE A 25 -3.47 -9.95 -10.97
CA ILE A 25 -3.11 -8.86 -10.05
C ILE A 25 -3.37 -9.37 -8.65
N LYS A 26 -2.32 -9.39 -7.84
CA LYS A 26 -2.33 -9.90 -6.46
C LYS A 26 -1.82 -8.85 -5.50
N LEU A 27 -2.49 -8.74 -4.37
CA LEU A 27 -2.09 -7.90 -3.25
C LEU A 27 -1.68 -8.80 -2.08
N VAL A 28 -0.46 -8.60 -1.59
CA VAL A 28 0.10 -9.40 -0.49
C VAL A 28 0.43 -8.49 0.68
N ARG A 29 -0.32 -8.64 1.78
CA ARG A 29 -0.12 -7.87 3.01
C ARG A 29 1.02 -8.45 3.83
N ASN A 30 1.90 -7.56 4.32
CA ASN A 30 2.96 -7.88 5.28
C ASN A 30 2.95 -6.85 6.43
N ASP A 31 2.31 -7.21 7.53
CA ASP A 31 2.17 -6.31 8.69
C ASP A 31 3.50 -6.05 9.42
N GLN A 32 4.43 -7.00 9.39
CA GLN A 32 5.73 -6.86 10.02
C GLN A 32 6.57 -5.79 9.31
N GLU A 33 6.52 -5.76 7.99
CA GLU A 33 7.20 -4.76 7.17
C GLU A 33 6.36 -3.50 6.91
N LYS A 34 5.13 -3.44 7.44
CA LYS A 34 4.18 -2.34 7.25
C LYS A 34 3.98 -2.00 5.78
N LYS A 35 3.60 -3.01 4.98
CA LYS A 35 3.39 -2.85 3.54
C LYS A 35 2.32 -3.77 2.98
N VAL A 36 1.86 -3.41 1.78
CA VAL A 36 1.10 -4.28 0.87
C VAL A 36 1.81 -4.29 -0.46
N ASP A 37 2.35 -5.43 -0.86
CA ASP A 37 2.97 -5.62 -2.17
C ASP A 37 1.91 -5.87 -3.24
N VAL A 38 2.07 -5.26 -4.41
CA VAL A 38 1.18 -5.41 -5.57
C VAL A 38 1.95 -6.07 -6.70
N PHE A 39 1.50 -7.25 -7.09
CA PHE A 39 2.09 -8.03 -8.17
C PHE A 39 1.16 -8.02 -9.39
N ILE A 40 1.73 -7.95 -10.58
CA ILE A 40 1.04 -8.12 -11.87
C ILE A 40 1.75 -9.24 -12.63
N ASP A 41 1.02 -10.31 -12.98
CA ASP A 41 1.54 -11.50 -13.63
C ASP A 41 2.77 -12.08 -12.91
N GLY A 42 2.75 -12.07 -11.57
CA GLY A 42 3.84 -12.57 -10.72
C GLY A 42 5.01 -11.60 -10.52
N ASN A 43 5.06 -10.46 -11.22
CA ASN A 43 6.10 -9.45 -11.10
C ASN A 43 5.69 -8.33 -10.14
N LEU A 44 6.59 -7.93 -9.24
CA LEU A 44 6.33 -6.80 -8.35
C LEU A 44 6.20 -5.52 -9.17
N PHE A 45 5.04 -4.86 -9.04
CA PHE A 45 4.77 -3.55 -9.61
C PHE A 45 5.13 -2.43 -8.64
N THR A 46 4.57 -2.51 -7.43
CA THR A 46 4.77 -1.51 -6.38
C THR A 46 4.43 -2.09 -5.01
N SER A 47 4.77 -1.36 -3.95
CA SER A 47 4.29 -1.65 -2.60
C SER A 47 3.69 -0.38 -1.99
N TYR A 48 2.51 -0.49 -1.39
CA TYR A 48 2.00 0.52 -0.47
C TYR A 48 2.73 0.36 0.85
N ILE A 49 3.59 1.32 1.20
CA ILE A 49 4.40 1.26 2.42
C ILE A 49 4.05 2.38 3.39
N TYR A 50 4.06 2.06 4.69
CA TYR A 50 3.74 2.98 5.77
C TYR A 50 4.67 2.81 7.00
N PRO A 51 6.00 2.81 6.79
CA PRO A 51 6.95 2.72 7.90
C PRO A 51 6.98 4.00 8.72
N THR A 52 7.59 3.95 9.90
CA THR A 52 7.61 5.08 10.84
C THR A 52 8.67 6.14 10.53
N ASN A 53 9.60 5.84 9.63
CA ASN A 53 10.69 6.73 9.23
C ASN A 53 10.38 7.64 8.03
N ILE A 54 9.14 7.58 7.52
CA ILE A 54 8.60 8.55 6.56
C ILE A 54 7.34 9.20 7.13
N LYS A 55 7.00 10.39 6.64
CA LYS A 55 5.93 11.22 7.22
C LYS A 55 4.58 11.05 6.52
N LYS A 56 4.47 10.08 5.64
CA LYS A 56 3.26 9.76 4.87
C LYS A 56 3.36 8.37 4.26
N PRO A 57 2.27 7.62 4.12
CA PRO A 57 2.25 6.41 3.31
C PRO A 57 2.51 6.74 1.84
N VAL A 58 3.23 5.85 1.14
CA VAL A 58 3.61 6.03 -0.27
C VAL A 58 3.50 4.73 -1.05
N LEU A 59 3.44 4.82 -2.37
CA LEU A 59 3.70 3.69 -3.26
C LEU A 59 5.18 3.70 -3.65
N TYR A 60 5.92 2.66 -3.27
CA TYR A 60 7.36 2.53 -3.53
C TYR A 60 7.81 1.06 -3.51
N PRO A 61 8.68 0.62 -4.44
CA PRO A 61 9.09 1.34 -5.65
C PRO A 61 7.97 1.32 -6.70
N LEU A 62 8.11 2.08 -7.80
CA LEU A 62 7.39 1.81 -9.04
C LEU A 62 8.31 1.07 -10.00
N ILE A 63 7.84 -0.07 -10.53
CA ILE A 63 8.59 -0.92 -11.44
C ILE A 63 7.78 -1.10 -12.73
N THR A 64 8.39 -0.83 -13.87
CA THR A 64 7.75 -1.02 -15.18
C THR A 64 7.55 -2.49 -15.52
N PRO A 65 6.70 -2.85 -16.52
CA PRO A 65 6.57 -4.24 -16.99
C PRO A 65 7.91 -4.88 -17.40
N LYS A 66 8.89 -4.06 -17.81
CA LYS A 66 10.25 -4.50 -18.20
C LYS A 66 11.22 -4.59 -17.02
N GLY A 67 10.74 -4.46 -15.77
CA GLY A 67 11.56 -4.58 -14.55
C GLY A 67 12.38 -3.33 -14.18
N THR A 68 12.19 -2.20 -14.88
CA THR A 68 12.91 -0.96 -14.57
C THR A 68 12.26 -0.23 -13.40
N LYS A 69 13.00 -0.01 -12.30
CA LYS A 69 12.59 0.85 -11.20
C LYS A 69 12.70 2.32 -11.63
N ILE A 70 11.58 3.06 -11.62
CA ILE A 70 11.50 4.46 -12.08
C ILE A 70 11.41 5.48 -10.95
N THR A 71 11.18 5.05 -9.71
CA THR A 71 11.24 5.92 -8.52
C THR A 71 12.68 6.11 -8.05
N ARG A 72 13.01 7.32 -7.56
CA ARG A 72 14.30 7.57 -6.89
C ARG A 72 14.40 6.68 -5.64
N LYS A 73 15.64 6.30 -5.29
CA LYS A 73 15.89 5.42 -4.14
C LYS A 73 15.96 6.19 -2.82
N TYR A 74 16.59 7.36 -2.83
CA TYR A 74 16.70 8.20 -1.64
C TYR A 74 15.32 8.73 -1.20
N PRO A 75 15.00 8.76 0.11
CA PRO A 75 15.83 8.39 1.25
C PRO A 75 15.72 6.92 1.70
N LEU A 76 14.88 6.10 1.08
CA LEU A 76 14.59 4.72 1.52
C LEU A 76 15.74 3.74 1.24
N GLU A 77 16.34 3.82 0.06
CA GLU A 77 17.43 2.97 -0.40
C GLU A 77 18.57 3.84 -0.96
N PRO A 78 19.35 4.57 -0.13
CA PRO A 78 20.42 5.43 -0.64
C PRO A 78 21.41 4.67 -1.52
N SER A 79 21.77 5.25 -2.66
CA SER A 79 22.75 4.66 -3.57
C SER A 79 23.83 5.66 -3.99
N VAL A 80 25.02 5.14 -4.36
CA VAL A 80 26.15 5.95 -4.79
C VAL A 80 25.78 6.73 -6.05
N GLY A 81 26.05 8.05 -6.06
CA GLY A 81 25.81 8.93 -7.20
C GLY A 81 24.37 9.47 -7.28
N GLU A 82 23.46 9.02 -6.42
CA GLU A 82 22.12 9.61 -6.33
C GLU A 82 22.13 10.90 -5.49
N ARG A 83 21.35 11.91 -5.91
CA ARG A 83 21.20 13.15 -5.14
C ARG A 83 20.45 12.88 -3.84
N VAL A 84 20.93 13.47 -2.74
CA VAL A 84 20.35 13.33 -1.39
C VAL A 84 19.53 14.56 -0.97
N ASP A 85 19.15 15.38 -1.94
CA ASP A 85 18.25 16.52 -1.73
C ASP A 85 16.79 16.06 -1.61
N HIS A 86 15.89 16.93 -1.16
CA HIS A 86 14.45 16.71 -1.08
C HIS A 86 14.07 15.37 -0.41
N PRO A 87 14.44 15.15 0.87
CA PRO A 87 14.15 13.90 1.58
C PRO A 87 12.65 13.60 1.74
N HIS A 88 11.79 14.57 1.49
CA HIS A 88 10.33 14.41 1.47
C HIS A 88 9.78 13.86 0.13
N HIS A 89 10.59 13.81 -0.94
CA HIS A 89 10.19 13.21 -2.22
C HIS A 89 10.43 11.68 -2.19
N VAL A 90 9.45 10.93 -1.76
CA VAL A 90 9.53 9.47 -1.56
C VAL A 90 8.43 8.77 -2.36
N GLY A 91 8.79 8.04 -3.41
CA GLY A 91 7.82 7.26 -4.19
C GLY A 91 6.70 8.11 -4.77
N VAL A 92 5.48 7.56 -4.80
CA VAL A 92 4.24 8.26 -5.21
C VAL A 92 3.37 8.49 -3.98
N TRP A 93 2.97 9.73 -3.76
CA TRP A 93 2.23 10.17 -2.59
C TRP A 93 1.27 11.31 -2.93
N PHE A 94 0.36 11.59 -2.00
CA PHE A 94 -0.57 12.71 -2.06
C PHE A 94 -0.49 13.47 -0.74
N ASN A 95 -0.38 14.79 -0.80
CA ASN A 95 -0.47 15.69 0.36
C ASN A 95 -0.71 17.15 -0.09
N TYR A 96 -0.68 18.05 0.88
CA TYR A 96 -0.81 19.48 0.66
C TYR A 96 0.14 20.27 1.57
N GLY A 97 0.65 21.42 1.10
CA GLY A 97 1.66 22.21 1.80
C GLY A 97 1.12 23.08 2.94
N ASP A 98 -0.20 23.27 3.04
CA ASP A 98 -0.81 24.09 4.10
C ASP A 98 -2.18 23.53 4.48
N VAL A 99 -2.23 22.80 5.60
CA VAL A 99 -3.48 22.36 6.24
C VAL A 99 -3.52 22.95 7.63
N ASN A 100 -4.39 23.94 7.83
CA ASN A 100 -4.53 24.69 9.09
C ASN A 100 -3.18 25.27 9.59
N GLY A 101 -2.35 25.77 8.67
CA GLY A 101 -1.03 26.35 8.98
C GLY A 101 0.09 25.32 9.16
N LEU A 102 -0.16 24.03 8.92
CA LEU A 102 0.84 22.97 8.99
C LEU A 102 1.24 22.49 7.60
N ASP A 103 2.55 22.36 7.38
CA ASP A 103 3.12 21.86 6.14
C ASP A 103 3.22 20.32 6.17
N PHE A 104 2.39 19.67 5.37
CA PHE A 104 2.43 18.21 5.18
C PHE A 104 3.33 17.81 4.00
N TRP A 105 3.64 18.74 3.10
CA TRP A 105 4.44 18.47 1.90
C TRP A 105 5.91 18.26 2.23
N ASN A 106 6.55 19.24 2.88
CA ASN A 106 8.00 19.26 3.10
C ASN A 106 8.45 18.44 4.29
N ASN A 107 7.54 17.80 5.05
CA ASN A 107 7.89 17.06 6.26
C ASN A 107 8.76 15.82 5.95
N SER A 108 9.84 15.69 6.71
CA SER A 108 10.77 14.56 6.66
C SER A 108 11.51 14.42 7.98
N ASP A 109 12.21 13.31 8.20
CA ASP A 109 13.03 13.11 9.41
C ASP A 109 14.23 14.06 9.49
N SER A 110 14.65 14.67 8.38
CA SER A 110 15.72 15.67 8.36
C SER A 110 15.32 17.04 8.95
N ILE A 111 14.03 17.27 9.20
CA ILE A 111 13.56 18.52 9.84
C ILE A 111 14.08 18.59 11.27
N LYS A 112 14.73 19.71 11.60
CA LYS A 112 15.24 19.98 12.94
C LYS A 112 14.11 19.97 13.96
N VAL A 113 14.36 19.45 15.16
CA VAL A 113 13.34 19.21 16.20
C VAL A 113 12.57 20.49 16.56
N GLU A 114 13.26 21.63 16.65
CA GLU A 114 12.67 22.94 16.96
C GLU A 114 11.69 23.46 15.88
N LYS A 115 11.81 22.96 14.65
CA LYS A 115 10.92 23.36 13.52
C LYS A 115 9.76 22.40 13.31
N ARG A 116 9.76 21.23 13.93
CA ARG A 116 8.75 20.18 13.69
C ARG A 116 7.32 20.60 14.04
N GLY A 117 7.14 21.63 14.87
CA GLY A 117 5.83 22.17 15.24
C GLY A 117 5.04 22.75 14.06
N SER A 118 5.72 23.12 12.96
CA SER A 118 5.09 23.67 11.76
C SER A 118 4.76 22.60 10.71
N TYR A 119 4.90 21.31 11.03
CA TYR A 119 4.72 20.22 10.08
C TYR A 119 3.70 19.22 10.56
N GLY A 120 2.87 18.75 9.61
CA GLY A 120 1.94 17.65 9.83
C GLY A 120 2.47 16.31 9.32
N THR A 121 1.86 15.22 9.77
CA THR A 121 2.20 13.84 9.37
C THR A 121 0.93 13.12 8.93
N ILE A 122 1.01 12.33 7.85
CA ILE A 122 -0.09 11.45 7.43
C ILE A 122 0.20 10.05 7.95
N LEU A 123 -0.68 9.53 8.78
CA LEU A 123 -0.52 8.22 9.41
C LEU A 123 -1.47 7.21 8.79
N HIS A 124 -0.94 6.05 8.39
CA HIS A 124 -1.77 4.91 8.07
C HIS A 124 -2.54 4.45 9.30
N LYS A 125 -3.84 4.22 9.16
CA LYS A 125 -4.73 3.72 10.21
C LYS A 125 -5.08 2.26 10.02
N GLU A 126 -5.62 1.93 8.85
CA GLU A 126 -6.05 0.57 8.56
C GLU A 126 -6.17 0.29 7.06
N ILE A 127 -6.16 -0.97 6.71
CA ILE A 127 -6.52 -1.46 5.39
C ILE A 127 -8.01 -1.78 5.42
N LEU A 128 -8.81 -1.00 4.67
CA LEU A 128 -10.26 -1.14 4.59
C LEU A 128 -10.69 -2.29 3.67
N GLY A 129 -9.85 -2.61 2.67
CA GLY A 129 -10.13 -3.69 1.74
C GLY A 129 -8.95 -3.99 0.82
N MET A 130 -8.88 -5.24 0.39
CA MET A 130 -7.92 -5.73 -0.60
C MET A 130 -8.64 -6.70 -1.54
N GLU A 131 -8.52 -6.46 -2.83
CA GLU A 131 -9.18 -7.29 -3.86
C GLU A 131 -8.18 -7.64 -4.95
N ASP A 132 -7.93 -8.93 -5.13
CA ASP A 132 -7.18 -9.47 -6.26
C ASP A 132 -8.07 -9.54 -7.50
N GLY A 133 -7.51 -9.35 -8.69
CA GLY A 133 -8.29 -9.41 -9.92
C GLY A 133 -7.50 -9.84 -11.15
N ASN A 134 -8.22 -10.03 -12.27
CA ASN A 134 -7.61 -10.31 -13.56
C ASN A 134 -7.43 -9.04 -14.40
N GLU A 135 -8.37 -8.10 -14.30
CA GLU A 135 -8.34 -6.81 -15.01
C GLU A 135 -7.81 -5.70 -14.12
N GLU A 136 -8.21 -5.72 -12.85
CA GLU A 136 -7.76 -4.77 -11.85
C GLU A 136 -7.65 -5.41 -10.46
N GLY A 137 -6.74 -4.88 -9.64
CA GLY A 137 -6.64 -5.14 -8.20
C GLY A 137 -6.93 -3.85 -7.43
N ARG A 138 -7.50 -3.95 -6.21
CA ARG A 138 -7.90 -2.79 -5.41
C ARG A 138 -7.34 -2.84 -4.01
N LEU A 139 -6.81 -1.71 -3.55
CA LEU A 139 -6.39 -1.49 -2.17
C LEU A 139 -7.10 -0.26 -1.62
N SER A 140 -7.94 -0.44 -0.60
CA SER A 140 -8.60 0.65 0.11
C SER A 140 -7.98 0.82 1.50
N VAL A 141 -7.62 2.05 1.85
CA VAL A 141 -6.92 2.38 3.11
C VAL A 141 -7.52 3.62 3.76
N ALA A 142 -7.45 3.66 5.08
CA ALA A 142 -7.75 4.85 5.88
C ALA A 142 -6.45 5.46 6.42
N MET A 143 -6.38 6.79 6.42
CA MET A 143 -5.26 7.57 6.93
C MET A 143 -5.77 8.78 7.73
N ASP A 144 -4.99 9.18 8.74
CA ASP A 144 -5.22 10.41 9.50
C ASP A 144 -4.12 11.43 9.19
N TRP A 145 -4.51 12.66 8.90
CA TRP A 145 -3.60 13.80 8.82
C TRP A 145 -3.54 14.48 10.18
N VAL A 146 -2.38 14.41 10.82
CA VAL A 146 -2.23 14.78 12.23
C VAL A 146 -1.21 15.90 12.43
N SER A 147 -1.48 16.76 13.45
CA SER A 147 -0.49 17.70 13.96
C SER A 147 0.64 16.97 14.72
N LYS A 148 1.68 17.69 15.12
CA LYS A 148 2.77 17.17 15.94
C LYS A 148 2.27 16.63 17.29
N GLU A 149 1.23 17.22 17.86
CA GLU A 149 0.60 16.83 19.12
C GLU A 149 -0.32 15.61 18.97
N GLY A 150 -0.55 15.13 17.73
CA GLY A 150 -1.41 14.00 17.44
C GLY A 150 -2.88 14.35 17.20
N ASN A 151 -3.22 15.65 17.11
CA ASN A 151 -4.59 16.06 16.78
C ASN A 151 -4.89 15.72 15.31
N VAL A 152 -5.99 15.01 15.07
CA VAL A 152 -6.44 14.68 13.71
C VAL A 152 -7.11 15.92 13.10
N LEU A 153 -6.61 16.37 11.97
CA LEU A 153 -7.12 17.52 11.21
C LEU A 153 -8.02 17.07 10.06
N LEU A 154 -7.55 16.03 9.32
CA LEU A 154 -8.30 15.43 8.23
C LEU A 154 -8.30 13.91 8.39
N LYS A 155 -9.40 13.28 7.97
CA LYS A 155 -9.49 11.86 7.69
C LYS A 155 -9.43 11.62 6.19
N GLU A 156 -8.64 10.68 5.76
CA GLU A 156 -8.50 10.31 4.37
C GLU A 156 -8.89 8.86 4.16
N ASN A 157 -9.80 8.60 3.21
CA ASN A 157 -10.08 7.27 2.69
C ASN A 157 -9.67 7.23 1.22
N THR A 158 -8.71 6.38 0.90
CA THR A 158 -8.15 6.27 -0.44
C THR A 158 -8.30 4.85 -0.97
N THR A 159 -8.76 4.74 -2.22
CA THR A 159 -8.72 3.50 -2.98
C THR A 159 -7.72 3.64 -4.11
N PHE A 160 -6.73 2.76 -4.14
CA PHE A 160 -5.85 2.56 -5.28
C PHE A 160 -6.41 1.45 -6.15
N ILE A 161 -6.43 1.67 -7.47
CA ILE A 161 -6.82 0.68 -8.48
C ILE A 161 -5.61 0.43 -9.35
N PHE A 162 -5.12 -0.80 -9.34
CA PHE A 162 -3.94 -1.22 -10.09
C PHE A 162 -4.38 -2.00 -11.31
N ARG A 163 -3.86 -1.62 -12.49
CA ARG A 163 -4.09 -2.35 -13.75
C ARG A 163 -2.78 -2.51 -14.49
N GLY A 164 -2.73 -3.49 -15.38
CA GLY A 164 -1.55 -3.64 -16.21
C GLY A 164 -1.63 -4.76 -17.21
N ASN A 165 -0.76 -4.64 -18.21
CA ASN A 165 -0.49 -5.62 -19.24
C ASN A 165 1.03 -5.73 -19.48
N GLN A 166 1.44 -6.36 -20.57
CA GLN A 166 2.87 -6.55 -20.89
C GLN A 166 3.62 -5.26 -21.24
N ASP A 167 2.87 -4.20 -21.61
CA ASP A 167 3.45 -2.94 -22.12
C ASP A 167 3.37 -1.81 -21.11
N GLU A 168 2.31 -1.78 -20.26
CA GLU A 168 2.07 -0.69 -19.32
C GLU A 168 1.45 -1.16 -18.01
N TYR A 169 1.76 -0.43 -16.93
CA TYR A 169 1.10 -0.51 -15.63
C TYR A 169 0.50 0.84 -15.28
N SER A 170 -0.68 0.85 -14.70
CA SER A 170 -1.38 2.06 -14.29
C SER A 170 -1.89 1.99 -12.86
N ILE A 171 -2.00 3.15 -12.23
CA ILE A 171 -2.56 3.34 -10.89
C ILE A 171 -3.56 4.48 -10.94
N ASP A 172 -4.82 4.20 -10.62
CA ASP A 172 -5.77 5.24 -10.26
C ASP A 172 -5.78 5.41 -8.76
N ARG A 173 -5.86 6.65 -8.29
CA ARG A 173 -6.05 7.00 -6.89
C ARG A 173 -7.33 7.78 -6.74
N ILE A 174 -8.26 7.25 -5.96
CA ILE A 174 -9.53 7.90 -5.61
C ILE A 174 -9.46 8.22 -4.12
N THR A 175 -9.49 9.50 -3.78
CA THR A 175 -9.31 9.97 -2.40
C THR A 175 -10.49 10.81 -1.96
N ASN A 176 -11.03 10.50 -0.78
CA ASN A 176 -11.98 11.32 -0.05
C ASN A 176 -11.29 11.89 1.20
N LEU A 177 -11.31 13.22 1.32
CA LEU A 177 -10.85 13.94 2.51
C LEU A 177 -12.03 14.50 3.27
N SER A 178 -12.01 14.35 4.60
CA SER A 178 -13.02 14.89 5.50
C SER A 178 -12.34 15.66 6.62
N ALA A 179 -12.69 16.93 6.79
CA ALA A 179 -12.25 17.72 7.93
C ALA A 179 -12.84 17.17 9.22
N THR A 180 -12.09 17.24 10.32
CA THR A 180 -12.57 16.78 11.63
C THR A 180 -13.19 17.88 12.47
N ASN A 181 -12.86 19.15 12.15
CA ASN A 181 -13.42 20.35 12.77
C ASN A 181 -13.85 21.32 11.68
N GLU A 182 -14.95 22.03 11.92
CA GLU A 182 -15.39 23.17 11.09
C GLU A 182 -14.54 24.42 11.37
#